data_f474a5bccd0bc52b41bf9326d16ea8f8
#
_entry.id   f474a5bccd0bc52b41bf9326d16ea8f8
#
_cell.length_a   1.000
_cell.length_b   1.000
_cell.length_c   1.000
_cell.angle_alpha   90.00
_cell.angle_beta   90.00
_cell.angle_gamma   90.00
#
_symmetry.space_group_name_H-M   'P 1'
#
loop_
_entity.id
_entity.type
_entity.pdbx_description
1 polymer ?
#
loop_
_entity_poly.entity_id
_entity_poly.type
_entity_poly.pdbx_seq_one_letter_code
_entity_poly.pdbx_strand_id
1 'polypeptide(L)'
;GVQLANRSGALTQVEFSEFVIKTQALAEALGGSAECPDMKDEVNRARSLDTFATGHDLQLALNLRARQTPWSLGFVIQQATRLGFVPGAVAGKLALPSPHAGMPHVLEISYDQQVALAEDKDSLPLRQLVLSLDVPQIRPEENAFESLLYAASALATNMDGVITDPQGQPLTESGLQELRQGLESFYET
;
A
#
# COMPACT_ATOMS: atom_id res chain seq x y z
N GLY A 1 18.27 12.49 5.92
CA GLY A 1 17.51 13.12 4.81
C GLY A 1 16.03 13.15 5.10
N VAL A 2 15.28 13.91 4.35
CA VAL A 2 13.82 13.99 4.41
C VAL A 2 13.25 13.78 3.00
N GLN A 3 12.14 13.05 2.91
CA GLN A 3 11.42 12.87 1.66
C GLN A 3 10.57 14.10 1.39
N LEU A 4 10.68 14.66 0.17
CA LEU A 4 9.99 15.90 -0.19
C LEU A 4 8.50 15.72 -0.51
N ALA A 5 8.11 14.55 -1.02
CA ALA A 5 6.71 14.21 -1.28
C ALA A 5 6.48 12.72 -1.07
N ASN A 6 5.26 12.36 -0.65
CA ASN A 6 4.80 10.99 -0.51
C ASN A 6 3.29 10.95 -0.80
N ARG A 7 2.64 9.78 -0.68
CA ARG A 7 1.19 9.64 -0.89
C ARG A 7 0.29 10.44 0.06
N SER A 8 0.84 10.99 1.15
CA SER A 8 0.12 11.89 2.05
C SER A 8 0.21 13.35 1.62
N GLY A 9 1.06 13.66 0.63
CA GLY A 9 1.23 14.97 0.05
C GLY A 9 2.66 15.49 0.06
N ALA A 10 2.82 16.75 -0.34
CA ALA A 10 4.08 17.46 -0.36
C ALA A 10 4.54 17.88 1.04
N LEU A 11 5.85 17.93 1.27
CA LEU A 11 6.45 18.48 2.47
C LEU A 11 5.94 19.90 2.75
N THR A 12 5.41 20.12 3.94
CA THR A 12 4.90 21.41 4.38
C THR A 12 5.99 22.28 5.03
N GLN A 13 5.72 23.57 5.15
CA GLN A 13 6.63 24.50 5.87
C GLN A 13 6.82 24.10 7.33
N VAL A 14 5.78 23.56 7.97
CA VAL A 14 5.84 23.11 9.38
C VAL A 14 6.77 21.92 9.51
N GLU A 15 6.59 20.90 8.69
CA GLU A 15 7.44 19.70 8.69
C GLU A 15 8.89 20.03 8.35
N PHE A 16 9.12 20.94 7.39
CA PHE A 16 10.46 21.43 7.09
C PHE A 16 11.11 22.12 8.30
N SER A 17 10.36 22.99 8.99
CA SER A 17 10.86 23.68 10.19
C SER A 17 11.20 22.70 11.31
N GLU A 18 10.35 21.71 11.54
CA GLU A 18 10.63 20.63 12.52
C GLU A 18 11.88 19.83 12.16
N PHE A 19 12.05 19.51 10.88
CA PHE A 19 13.24 18.82 10.39
C PHE A 19 14.50 19.63 10.65
N VAL A 20 14.49 20.94 10.34
CA VAL A 20 15.62 21.85 10.58
C VAL A 20 15.97 21.92 12.06
N ILE A 21 14.97 22.10 12.94
CA ILE A 21 15.19 22.16 14.40
C ILE A 21 15.85 20.86 14.90
N LYS A 22 15.33 19.71 14.50
CA LYS A 22 15.87 18.40 14.89
C LYS A 22 17.28 18.17 14.36
N THR A 23 17.54 18.63 13.12
CA THR A 23 18.86 18.48 12.48
C THR A 23 19.89 19.38 13.15
N GLN A 24 19.54 20.63 13.50
CA GLN A 24 20.41 21.56 14.22
C GLN A 24 20.74 21.03 15.61
N ALA A 25 19.74 20.58 16.37
CA ALA A 25 19.96 20.00 17.69
C ALA A 25 20.89 18.78 17.66
N LEU A 26 20.75 17.92 16.64
CA LEU A 26 21.66 16.79 16.44
C LEU A 26 23.09 17.26 16.11
N ALA A 27 23.24 18.24 15.23
CA ALA A 27 24.55 18.77 14.86
C ALA A 27 25.26 19.38 16.06
N GLU A 28 24.55 20.16 16.88
CA GLU A 28 25.09 20.75 18.13
C GLU A 28 25.53 19.65 19.11
N ALA A 29 24.72 18.62 19.30
CA ALA A 29 25.05 17.47 20.17
C ALA A 29 26.32 16.73 19.71
N LEU A 30 26.64 16.78 18.43
CA LEU A 30 27.83 16.18 17.81
C LEU A 30 29.02 17.19 17.69
N GLY A 31 28.87 18.43 18.21
CA GLY A 31 29.88 19.47 18.12
C GLY A 31 30.08 20.07 16.72
N GLY A 32 29.06 19.97 15.85
CA GLY A 32 29.06 20.46 14.48
C GLY A 32 27.98 21.52 14.24
N SER A 33 27.87 21.95 12.98
CA SER A 33 26.81 22.81 12.48
C SER A 33 26.10 22.15 11.31
N ALA A 34 24.81 22.42 11.14
CA ALA A 34 24.04 21.93 10.01
C ALA A 34 23.75 23.07 9.02
N GLU A 35 24.06 22.85 7.76
CA GLU A 35 23.56 23.67 6.67
C GLU A 35 22.24 23.10 6.16
N CYS A 36 21.21 23.93 6.11
CA CYS A 36 19.90 23.54 5.57
C CYS A 36 19.60 24.37 4.32
N PRO A 37 18.95 23.80 3.31
CA PRO A 37 18.54 24.53 2.12
C PRO A 37 17.45 25.57 2.45
N ASP A 38 17.14 26.47 1.49
CA ASP A 38 16.05 27.43 1.67
C ASP A 38 14.69 26.74 1.74
N MET A 39 13.89 27.11 2.74
CA MET A 39 12.58 26.50 3.00
C MET A 39 11.62 26.68 1.82
N LYS A 40 11.60 27.87 1.20
CA LYS A 40 10.64 28.13 0.12
C LYS A 40 10.97 27.32 -1.12
N ASP A 41 12.25 27.18 -1.41
CA ASP A 41 12.72 26.43 -2.57
C ASP A 41 12.40 24.94 -2.40
N GLU A 42 12.67 24.36 -1.23
CA GLU A 42 12.38 22.96 -0.99
C GLU A 42 10.88 22.64 -0.89
N VAL A 43 10.07 23.51 -0.30
CA VAL A 43 8.61 23.34 -0.27
C VAL A 43 8.01 23.49 -1.69
N ASN A 44 8.51 24.41 -2.51
CA ASN A 44 8.08 24.53 -3.90
C ASN A 44 8.47 23.29 -4.72
N ARG A 45 9.69 22.79 -4.53
CA ARG A 45 10.15 21.55 -5.15
C ARG A 45 9.31 20.35 -4.71
N ALA A 46 8.96 20.28 -3.42
CA ALA A 46 8.07 19.26 -2.89
C ALA A 46 6.70 19.27 -3.55
N ARG A 47 6.09 20.45 -3.74
CA ARG A 47 4.81 20.61 -4.45
C ARG A 47 4.89 20.20 -5.91
N SER A 48 5.97 20.53 -6.60
CA SER A 48 6.16 20.12 -7.99
C SER A 48 6.29 18.61 -8.11
N LEU A 49 7.01 17.97 -7.18
CA LEU A 49 7.13 16.51 -7.13
C LEU A 49 5.80 15.83 -6.78
N ASP A 50 5.04 16.40 -5.86
CA ASP A 50 3.71 15.89 -5.48
C ASP A 50 2.72 15.96 -6.65
N THR A 51 2.70 17.07 -7.38
CA THR A 51 1.88 17.24 -8.59
C THR A 51 2.27 16.22 -9.67
N PHE A 52 3.56 16.02 -9.87
CA PHE A 52 4.06 15.01 -10.81
C PHE A 52 3.67 13.60 -10.38
N ALA A 53 3.90 13.26 -9.10
CA ALA A 53 3.60 11.95 -8.55
C ALA A 53 2.10 11.62 -8.60
N THR A 54 1.23 12.60 -8.31
CA THR A 54 -0.24 12.42 -8.33
C THR A 54 -0.74 12.01 -9.73
N GLY A 55 -0.11 12.52 -10.79
CA GLY A 55 -0.45 12.13 -12.17
C GLY A 55 0.06 10.73 -12.57
N HIS A 56 0.97 10.15 -11.79
CA HIS A 56 1.64 8.88 -12.08
C HIS A 56 1.44 7.84 -10.97
N ASP A 57 0.58 8.09 -9.98
CA ASP A 57 0.29 7.17 -8.89
C ASP A 57 -1.08 6.52 -9.09
N LEU A 58 -1.07 5.29 -9.57
CA LEU A 58 -2.27 4.47 -9.69
C LEU A 58 -2.17 3.28 -8.75
N GLN A 59 -3.01 3.27 -7.73
CA GLN A 59 -3.18 2.11 -6.85
C GLN A 59 -4.56 1.50 -7.04
N LEU A 60 -4.60 0.24 -7.41
CA LEU A 60 -5.83 -0.53 -7.44
C LEU A 60 -6.00 -1.26 -6.11
N ALA A 61 -7.19 -1.17 -5.54
CA ALA A 61 -7.50 -1.82 -4.27
C ALA A 61 -8.87 -2.50 -4.31
N LEU A 62 -8.93 -3.72 -3.77
CA LEU A 62 -10.14 -4.50 -3.58
C LEU A 62 -10.28 -4.82 -2.09
N ASN A 63 -11.45 -4.61 -1.55
CA ASN A 63 -11.78 -5.05 -0.20
C ASN A 63 -12.35 -6.46 -0.24
N LEU A 64 -11.87 -7.31 0.65
CA LEU A 64 -12.46 -8.61 0.94
C LEU A 64 -13.10 -8.55 2.32
N ARG A 65 -14.41 -8.75 2.41
CA ARG A 65 -15.19 -8.68 3.66
C ARG A 65 -15.79 -10.03 3.98
N ALA A 66 -15.73 -10.42 5.25
CA ALA A 66 -16.39 -11.63 5.75
C ALA A 66 -17.92 -11.50 5.60
N ARG A 67 -18.58 -12.55 5.05
CA ARG A 67 -20.04 -12.56 4.91
C ARG A 67 -20.73 -12.65 6.25
N GLN A 68 -20.36 -13.62 7.04
CA GLN A 68 -21.02 -13.94 8.31
C GLN A 68 -20.02 -13.99 9.45
N THR A 69 -19.10 -14.94 9.41
CA THR A 69 -18.16 -15.19 10.49
C THR A 69 -16.84 -14.47 10.25
N PRO A 70 -16.36 -13.65 11.21
CA PRO A 70 -15.02 -13.07 11.12
C PRO A 70 -13.95 -14.15 11.06
N TRP A 71 -12.83 -13.81 10.47
CA TRP A 71 -11.68 -14.72 10.35
C TRP A 71 -10.71 -14.54 11.51
N SER A 72 -10.04 -15.62 11.91
CA SER A 72 -8.83 -15.49 12.72
C SER A 72 -7.64 -15.09 11.85
N LEU A 73 -6.65 -14.42 12.44
CA LEU A 73 -5.44 -14.04 11.71
C LEU A 73 -4.69 -15.27 11.20
N GLY A 74 -4.63 -16.34 12.00
CA GLY A 74 -3.99 -17.60 11.60
C GLY A 74 -4.64 -18.20 10.35
N PHE A 75 -5.98 -18.18 10.27
CA PHE A 75 -6.71 -18.63 9.09
C PHE A 75 -6.42 -17.78 7.86
N VAL A 76 -6.41 -16.44 8.00
CA VAL A 76 -6.08 -15.52 6.91
C VAL A 76 -4.67 -15.78 6.37
N ILE A 77 -3.67 -15.87 7.26
CA ILE A 77 -2.29 -16.15 6.86
C ILE A 77 -2.19 -17.49 6.15
N GLN A 78 -2.87 -18.53 6.64
CA GLN A 78 -2.87 -19.84 6.00
C GLN A 78 -3.43 -19.78 4.57
N GLN A 79 -4.56 -19.10 4.35
CA GLN A 79 -5.15 -18.98 3.02
C GLN A 79 -4.27 -18.14 2.07
N ALA A 80 -3.71 -17.04 2.56
CA ALA A 80 -2.80 -16.19 1.79
C ALA A 80 -1.50 -16.93 1.42
N THR A 81 -0.91 -17.70 2.34
CA THR A 81 0.31 -18.48 2.08
C THR A 81 0.09 -19.53 0.99
N ARG A 82 -1.10 -20.13 0.88
CA ARG A 82 -1.43 -21.06 -0.22
C ARG A 82 -1.40 -20.41 -1.59
N LEU A 83 -1.60 -19.08 -1.64
CA LEU A 83 -1.52 -18.28 -2.86
C LEU A 83 -0.14 -17.65 -3.08
N GLY A 84 0.85 -17.99 -2.25
CA GLY A 84 2.22 -17.51 -2.37
C GLY A 84 2.53 -16.23 -1.61
N PHE A 85 1.59 -15.68 -0.83
CA PHE A 85 1.88 -14.52 0.01
C PHE A 85 2.80 -14.89 1.17
N VAL A 86 3.70 -13.99 1.50
CA VAL A 86 4.64 -14.07 2.63
C VAL A 86 4.43 -12.88 3.57
N PRO A 87 4.86 -12.96 4.84
CA PRO A 87 4.84 -11.81 5.73
C PRO A 87 5.56 -10.60 5.12
N GLY A 88 4.90 -9.45 5.14
CA GLY A 88 5.49 -8.19 4.69
C GLY A 88 6.49 -7.60 5.71
N ALA A 89 7.20 -6.56 5.29
CA ALA A 89 8.16 -5.87 6.16
C ALA A 89 7.49 -5.09 7.33
N VAL A 90 6.20 -4.82 7.21
CA VAL A 90 5.42 -4.06 8.20
C VAL A 90 4.34 -4.97 8.78
N ALA A 91 4.12 -4.88 10.09
CA ALA A 91 3.02 -5.59 10.75
C ALA A 91 1.66 -5.21 10.13
N GLY A 92 0.78 -6.19 9.93
CA GLY A 92 -0.51 -5.98 9.27
C GLY A 92 -0.46 -6.09 7.74
N LYS A 93 0.67 -6.53 7.19
CA LYS A 93 0.85 -6.68 5.75
C LYS A 93 1.40 -8.06 5.37
N LEU A 94 0.88 -8.59 4.25
CA LEU A 94 1.41 -9.76 3.55
C LEU A 94 1.71 -9.32 2.11
N ALA A 95 2.78 -9.83 1.53
CA ALA A 95 3.23 -9.46 0.20
C ALA A 95 3.30 -10.69 -0.72
N LEU A 96 2.87 -10.56 -1.96
CA LEU A 96 3.11 -11.54 -3.01
C LEU A 96 4.41 -11.14 -3.75
N PRO A 97 5.51 -11.89 -3.57
CA PRO A 97 6.77 -11.54 -4.21
C PRO A 97 6.66 -11.56 -5.73
N SER A 98 7.42 -10.68 -6.41
CA SER A 98 7.65 -10.81 -7.84
C SER A 98 8.45 -12.09 -8.14
N PRO A 99 8.19 -12.78 -9.25
CA PRO A 99 9.03 -13.88 -9.71
C PRO A 99 10.46 -13.42 -10.11
N HIS A 100 10.66 -12.12 -10.28
CA HIS A 100 11.93 -11.51 -10.67
C HIS A 100 12.70 -11.01 -9.45
N ALA A 101 13.90 -11.53 -9.22
CA ALA A 101 14.74 -11.14 -8.11
C ALA A 101 15.05 -9.63 -8.10
N GLY A 102 14.91 -8.99 -6.94
CA GLY A 102 15.17 -7.56 -6.76
C GLY A 102 14.05 -6.63 -7.20
N MET A 103 12.94 -7.17 -7.71
CA MET A 103 11.74 -6.38 -8.01
C MET A 103 10.84 -6.23 -6.78
N PRO A 104 10.03 -5.16 -6.70
CA PRO A 104 9.00 -5.01 -5.68
C PRO A 104 8.01 -6.18 -5.69
N HIS A 105 7.25 -6.33 -4.62
CA HIS A 105 6.16 -7.30 -4.57
C HIS A 105 5.03 -6.91 -5.54
N VAL A 106 4.38 -7.94 -6.11
CA VAL A 106 3.31 -7.73 -7.10
C VAL A 106 2.01 -7.29 -6.45
N LEU A 107 1.64 -7.91 -5.33
CA LEU A 107 0.42 -7.60 -4.59
C LEU A 107 0.73 -7.44 -3.11
N GLU A 108 -0.10 -6.68 -2.42
CA GLU A 108 -0.10 -6.56 -0.97
C GLU A 108 -1.49 -6.90 -0.41
N ILE A 109 -1.55 -7.67 0.67
CA ILE A 109 -2.73 -7.77 1.53
C ILE A 109 -2.44 -6.96 2.78
N SER A 110 -3.33 -6.04 3.12
CA SER A 110 -3.28 -5.30 4.39
C SER A 110 -4.51 -5.59 5.23
N TYR A 111 -4.32 -5.62 6.55
CA TYR A 111 -5.36 -5.85 7.55
C TYR A 111 -5.08 -5.01 8.81
N ASP A 112 -6.03 -5.01 9.74
CA ASP A 112 -5.95 -4.18 10.94
C ASP A 112 -4.63 -4.40 11.71
N GLN A 113 -3.88 -3.31 11.88
CA GLN A 113 -2.62 -3.31 12.59
C GLN A 113 -2.75 -3.71 14.07
N GLN A 114 -3.88 -3.43 14.70
CA GLN A 114 -4.13 -3.84 16.09
C GLN A 114 -4.16 -5.35 16.21
N VAL A 115 -4.74 -6.05 15.22
CA VAL A 115 -4.71 -7.52 15.14
C VAL A 115 -3.31 -8.05 14.92
N ALA A 116 -2.53 -7.36 14.08
CA ALA A 116 -1.14 -7.76 13.78
C ALA A 116 -0.22 -7.68 15.00
N LEU A 117 -0.46 -6.71 15.89
CA LEU A 117 0.36 -6.41 17.08
C LEU A 117 -0.17 -7.08 18.36
N ALA A 118 -1.33 -7.74 18.31
CA ALA A 118 -1.90 -8.44 19.46
C ALA A 118 -0.99 -9.61 19.91
N GLU A 119 -0.85 -9.79 21.22
CA GLU A 119 -0.09 -10.91 21.81
C GLU A 119 -0.72 -12.25 21.41
N ASP A 120 -2.05 -12.33 21.45
CA ASP A 120 -2.80 -13.48 20.93
C ASP A 120 -3.43 -13.08 19.58
N LYS A 121 -2.83 -13.57 18.51
CA LYS A 121 -3.20 -13.26 17.12
C LYS A 121 -4.58 -13.76 16.73
N ASP A 122 -5.15 -14.69 17.43
CA ASP A 122 -6.47 -15.25 17.16
C ASP A 122 -7.57 -14.63 18.06
N SER A 123 -7.19 -13.78 19.03
CA SER A 123 -8.14 -13.14 19.97
C SER A 123 -8.95 -12.01 19.31
N LEU A 124 -8.43 -11.38 18.27
CA LEU A 124 -9.11 -10.27 17.60
C LEU A 124 -9.63 -10.72 16.22
N PRO A 125 -10.95 -10.62 16.00
CA PRO A 125 -11.56 -11.07 14.75
C PRO A 125 -11.28 -10.09 13.60
N LEU A 126 -10.86 -10.60 12.45
CA LEU A 126 -10.73 -9.87 11.20
C LEU A 126 -12.02 -9.95 10.39
N ARG A 127 -12.58 -8.81 10.02
CA ARG A 127 -13.78 -8.72 9.19
C ARG A 127 -13.51 -8.23 7.78
N GLN A 128 -12.33 -7.64 7.57
CA GLN A 128 -11.96 -7.04 6.30
C GLN A 128 -10.46 -7.18 6.06
N LEU A 129 -10.10 -7.43 4.80
CA LEU A 129 -8.76 -7.34 4.25
C LEU A 129 -8.81 -6.40 3.05
N VAL A 130 -7.68 -5.76 2.75
CA VAL A 130 -7.51 -4.98 1.53
C VAL A 130 -6.42 -5.64 0.69
N LEU A 131 -6.76 -6.02 -0.54
CA LEU A 131 -5.79 -6.44 -1.54
C LEU A 131 -5.46 -5.23 -2.39
N SER A 132 -4.19 -4.91 -2.56
CA SER A 132 -3.76 -3.77 -3.35
C SER A 132 -2.63 -4.11 -4.31
N LEU A 133 -2.63 -3.36 -5.41
CA LEU A 133 -1.68 -3.40 -6.50
C LEU A 133 -1.15 -1.97 -6.70
N ASP A 134 0.16 -1.79 -6.59
CA ASP A 134 0.85 -0.52 -6.84
C ASP A 134 1.35 -0.50 -8.28
N VAL A 135 0.51 0.00 -9.19
CA VAL A 135 0.73 -0.10 -10.64
C VAL A 135 2.06 0.50 -11.09
N PRO A 136 2.50 1.70 -10.62
CA PRO A 136 3.77 2.28 -11.04
C PRO A 136 5.02 1.45 -10.73
N GLN A 137 4.92 0.53 -9.79
CA GLN A 137 6.05 -0.29 -9.37
C GLN A 137 6.16 -1.63 -10.10
N ILE A 138 5.16 -1.97 -10.92
CA ILE A 138 5.02 -3.29 -11.51
C ILE A 138 5.05 -3.20 -13.03
N ARG A 139 5.77 -4.12 -13.65
CA ARG A 139 5.85 -4.19 -15.10
C ARG A 139 4.56 -4.76 -15.71
N PRO A 140 4.15 -4.27 -16.89
CA PRO A 140 2.95 -4.78 -17.57
C PRO A 140 2.98 -6.29 -17.79
N GLU A 141 4.18 -6.86 -18.03
CA GLU A 141 4.37 -8.28 -18.32
C GLU A 141 4.06 -9.19 -17.11
N GLU A 142 4.00 -8.65 -15.90
CA GLU A 142 3.71 -9.44 -14.67
C GLU A 142 2.23 -9.80 -14.53
N ASN A 143 1.36 -9.29 -15.39
CA ASN A 143 -0.09 -9.54 -15.37
C ASN A 143 -0.69 -9.35 -13.96
N ALA A 144 -0.26 -8.28 -13.28
CA ALA A 144 -0.56 -8.07 -11.87
C ALA A 144 -2.05 -7.87 -11.60
N PHE A 145 -2.79 -7.29 -12.55
CA PHE A 145 -4.24 -7.14 -12.44
C PHE A 145 -4.97 -8.50 -12.43
N GLU A 146 -4.59 -9.41 -13.31
CA GLU A 146 -5.15 -10.76 -13.31
C GLU A 146 -4.77 -11.53 -12.04
N SER A 147 -3.56 -11.32 -11.54
CA SER A 147 -3.11 -11.87 -10.26
C SER A 147 -3.92 -11.33 -9.09
N LEU A 148 -4.26 -10.03 -9.10
CA LEU A 148 -5.13 -9.40 -8.10
C LEU A 148 -6.53 -10.02 -8.10
N LEU A 149 -7.15 -10.16 -9.27
CA LEU A 149 -8.48 -10.75 -9.43
C LEU A 149 -8.50 -12.23 -9.02
N TYR A 150 -7.47 -12.98 -9.42
CA TYR A 150 -7.33 -14.37 -9.03
C TYR A 150 -7.19 -14.51 -7.52
N ALA A 151 -6.30 -13.77 -6.90
CA ALA A 151 -6.08 -13.82 -5.46
C ALA A 151 -7.35 -13.41 -4.68
N ALA A 152 -8.01 -12.32 -5.09
CA ALA A 152 -9.25 -11.87 -4.47
C ALA A 152 -10.36 -12.93 -4.57
N SER A 153 -10.55 -13.52 -5.75
CA SER A 153 -11.58 -14.56 -5.98
C SER A 153 -11.31 -15.84 -5.20
N ALA A 154 -10.04 -16.28 -5.17
CA ALA A 154 -9.63 -17.46 -4.43
C ALA A 154 -9.82 -17.28 -2.91
N LEU A 155 -9.40 -16.14 -2.37
CA LEU A 155 -9.61 -15.81 -0.94
C LEU A 155 -11.10 -15.67 -0.62
N ALA A 156 -11.90 -15.00 -1.46
CA ALA A 156 -13.33 -14.86 -1.25
C ALA A 156 -14.03 -16.22 -1.17
N THR A 157 -13.70 -17.12 -2.10
CA THR A 157 -14.26 -18.48 -2.13
C THR A 157 -13.85 -19.30 -0.91
N ASN A 158 -12.55 -19.30 -0.58
CA ASN A 158 -12.02 -20.14 0.49
C ASN A 158 -12.37 -19.65 1.90
N MET A 159 -12.67 -18.37 2.04
CA MET A 159 -12.88 -17.72 3.34
C MET A 159 -14.33 -17.27 3.56
N ASP A 160 -15.27 -17.63 2.66
CA ASP A 160 -16.65 -17.14 2.67
C ASP A 160 -16.70 -15.59 2.75
N GLY A 161 -16.02 -14.95 1.82
CA GLY A 161 -15.91 -13.50 1.71
C GLY A 161 -16.72 -12.93 0.54
N VAL A 162 -16.83 -11.60 0.54
CA VAL A 162 -17.38 -10.81 -0.57
C VAL A 162 -16.33 -9.80 -0.99
N ILE A 163 -16.08 -9.71 -2.30
CA ILE A 163 -15.21 -8.70 -2.88
C ILE A 163 -16.02 -7.43 -3.09
N THR A 164 -15.50 -6.30 -2.63
CA THR A 164 -16.10 -4.98 -2.83
C THR A 164 -15.02 -4.00 -3.31
N ASP A 165 -15.47 -2.91 -3.91
CA ASP A 165 -14.63 -1.76 -4.16
C ASP A 165 -14.22 -1.05 -2.85
N PRO A 166 -13.36 -0.03 -2.88
CA PRO A 166 -13.00 0.75 -1.70
C PRO A 166 -14.20 1.45 -1.02
N GLN A 167 -15.27 1.71 -1.74
CA GLN A 167 -16.51 2.31 -1.26
C GLN A 167 -17.45 1.29 -0.61
N GLY A 168 -17.11 0.00 -0.68
CA GLY A 168 -17.89 -1.09 -0.09
C GLY A 168 -19.02 -1.60 -0.98
N GLN A 169 -19.06 -1.19 -2.24
CA GLN A 169 -20.02 -1.72 -3.21
C GLN A 169 -19.54 -3.07 -3.76
N PRO A 170 -20.43 -4.06 -3.95
CA PRO A 170 -20.05 -5.32 -4.58
C PRO A 170 -19.43 -5.08 -5.96
N LEU A 171 -18.32 -5.75 -6.22
CA LEU A 171 -17.61 -5.61 -7.48
C LEU A 171 -18.45 -6.22 -8.60
N THR A 172 -18.84 -5.38 -9.56
CA THR A 172 -19.62 -5.76 -10.75
C THR A 172 -18.70 -5.97 -11.95
N GLU A 173 -19.20 -6.66 -12.97
CA GLU A 173 -18.47 -6.87 -14.22
C GLU A 173 -18.12 -5.53 -14.91
N SER A 174 -19.04 -4.55 -14.86
CA SER A 174 -18.79 -3.18 -15.33
C SER A 174 -17.65 -2.51 -14.56
N GLY A 175 -17.65 -2.60 -13.22
CA GLY A 175 -16.57 -2.03 -12.39
C GLY A 175 -15.21 -2.68 -12.67
N LEU A 176 -15.18 -3.99 -12.95
CA LEU A 176 -13.96 -4.67 -13.38
C LEU A 176 -13.44 -4.17 -14.74
N GLN A 177 -14.35 -3.92 -15.69
CA GLN A 177 -13.97 -3.37 -16.99
C GLN A 177 -13.42 -1.95 -16.87
N GLU A 178 -14.02 -1.11 -16.03
CA GLU A 178 -13.53 0.25 -15.77
C GLU A 178 -12.11 0.23 -15.14
N LEU A 179 -11.88 -0.67 -14.18
CA LEU A 179 -10.55 -0.85 -13.59
C LEU A 179 -9.52 -1.32 -14.62
N ARG A 180 -9.89 -2.23 -15.51
CA ARG A 180 -9.02 -2.73 -16.59
C ARG A 180 -8.68 -1.61 -17.58
N GLN A 181 -9.67 -0.84 -18.03
CA GLN A 181 -9.45 0.29 -18.93
C GLN A 181 -8.57 1.37 -18.31
N GLY A 182 -8.76 1.68 -17.02
CA GLY A 182 -7.90 2.59 -16.29
C GLY A 182 -6.44 2.14 -16.23
N LEU A 183 -6.22 0.83 -16.05
CA LEU A 183 -4.90 0.24 -16.05
C LEU A 183 -4.23 0.30 -17.44
N GLU A 184 -4.95 -0.08 -18.49
CA GLU A 184 -4.46 -0.02 -19.88
C GLU A 184 -4.06 1.41 -20.25
N SER A 185 -4.91 2.38 -19.95
CA SER A 185 -4.61 3.81 -20.19
C SER A 185 -3.37 4.29 -19.42
N PHE A 186 -3.13 3.77 -18.23
CA PHE A 186 -1.93 4.11 -17.45
C PHE A 186 -0.64 3.61 -18.09
N TYR A 187 -0.64 2.40 -18.67
CA TYR A 187 0.53 1.83 -19.31
C TYR A 187 0.81 2.38 -20.72
N GLU A 188 -0.16 3.07 -21.34
CA GLU A 188 0.00 3.72 -22.65
C GLU A 188 0.58 5.15 -22.54
N THR A 189 0.70 5.72 -21.33
CA THR A 189 1.18 7.08 -21.06
C THR A 189 2.65 7.08 -20.67
#